data_01363a76df1be2796e81cbdad5f1ff86
#
_entry.id   01363a76df1be2796e81cbdad5f1ff86
#
_cell.length_a   1.000
_cell.length_b   1.000
_cell.length_c   1.000
_cell.angle_alpha   90.00
_cell.angle_beta   90.00
_cell.angle_gamma   90.00
#
_symmetry.space_group_name_H-M   'P 1'
#
loop_
_entity.id
_entity.type
_entity.pdbx_description
1 polymer ?
#
loop_
_entity_poly.entity_id
_entity_poly.type
_entity_poly.pdbx_seq_one_letter_code
_entity_poly.pdbx_strand_id
1 'polypeptide(L)'
;MKKVVITILFFFQTTFLYASDQEKKLNLLFNELKSDISTKSSEIEEKIWTLWSTHPTNKNLTLMLDKGTKLVQNQNLNKAIMVFTEVIKIDPSWAEAWNKRATVYYMIGEYKKSQKDIDKVLELEERHFGALAGQGLVNIQLKNYEKAIKSYKKAKDIYPSMQSAEIMIKKIEDLIKEQTI
;
A
#
# COMPACT_ATOMS: atom_id res chain seq x y z
N MET A 1 17.28 39.16 -4.96
CA MET A 1 16.31 38.51 -4.09
C MET A 1 14.98 38.17 -4.79
N LYS A 2 14.36 39.02 -5.64
CA LYS A 2 13.08 38.71 -6.31
C LYS A 2 13.10 37.49 -7.26
N LYS A 3 14.21 37.21 -7.97
CA LYS A 3 14.32 36.06 -8.90
C LYS A 3 14.31 34.68 -8.19
N VAL A 4 14.87 34.57 -6.99
CA VAL A 4 14.92 33.32 -6.22
C VAL A 4 13.52 32.94 -5.69
N VAL A 5 12.75 33.93 -5.26
CA VAL A 5 11.37 33.69 -4.77
C VAL A 5 10.43 33.20 -5.88
N ILE A 6 10.57 33.74 -7.11
CA ILE A 6 9.75 33.29 -8.26
C ILE A 6 10.09 31.84 -8.66
N THR A 7 11.35 31.45 -8.62
CA THR A 7 11.77 30.09 -8.97
C THR A 7 11.26 29.06 -7.95
N ILE A 8 11.29 29.39 -6.65
CA ILE A 8 10.77 28.51 -5.57
C ILE A 8 9.25 28.37 -5.68
N LEU A 9 8.52 29.47 -5.94
CA LEU A 9 7.06 29.44 -6.14
C LEU A 9 6.65 28.60 -7.36
N PHE A 10 7.40 28.66 -8.47
CA PHE A 10 7.13 27.89 -9.67
C PHE A 10 7.37 26.40 -9.45
N PHE A 11 8.41 26.04 -8.70
CA PHE A 11 8.71 24.64 -8.35
C PHE A 11 7.64 24.07 -7.42
N PHE A 12 7.14 24.82 -6.46
CA PHE A 12 6.06 24.40 -5.56
C PHE A 12 4.71 24.21 -6.31
N GLN A 13 4.41 25.08 -7.26
CA GLN A 13 3.20 24.94 -8.08
C GLN A 13 3.22 23.71 -8.99
N THR A 14 4.37 23.37 -9.57
CA THR A 14 4.48 22.18 -10.45
C THR A 14 4.35 20.89 -9.66
N THR A 15 4.97 20.76 -8.50
CA THR A 15 4.86 19.57 -7.65
C THR A 15 3.44 19.34 -7.15
N PHE A 16 2.76 20.40 -6.75
CA PHE A 16 1.34 20.35 -6.33
C PHE A 16 0.43 19.93 -7.49
N LEU A 17 0.68 20.38 -8.71
CA LEU A 17 -0.10 20.03 -9.89
C LEU A 17 0.05 18.54 -10.25
N TYR A 18 1.26 17.97 -10.19
CA TYR A 18 1.51 16.55 -10.47
C TYR A 18 0.88 15.64 -9.42
N ALA A 19 0.99 15.97 -8.14
CA ALA A 19 0.33 15.21 -7.07
C ALA A 19 -1.21 15.24 -7.23
N SER A 20 -1.77 16.41 -7.60
CA SER A 20 -3.20 16.55 -7.91
C SER A 20 -3.65 15.72 -9.12
N ASP A 21 -2.79 15.57 -10.15
CA ASP A 21 -3.10 14.76 -11.34
C ASP A 21 -3.08 13.26 -11.04
N GLN A 22 -2.12 12.80 -10.25
CA GLN A 22 -2.06 11.41 -9.80
C GLN A 22 -3.28 11.04 -8.95
N GLU A 23 -3.67 11.90 -8.02
CA GLU A 23 -4.86 11.70 -7.18
C GLU A 23 -6.15 11.63 -8.01
N LYS A 24 -6.30 12.49 -9.02
CA LYS A 24 -7.44 12.43 -9.95
C LYS A 24 -7.50 11.10 -10.70
N LYS A 25 -6.34 10.61 -11.20
CA LYS A 25 -6.26 9.32 -11.88
C LYS A 25 -6.62 8.18 -10.95
N LEU A 26 -6.13 8.19 -9.71
CA LEU A 26 -6.50 7.20 -8.69
C LEU A 26 -8.00 7.21 -8.43
N ASN A 27 -8.60 8.38 -8.25
CA ASN A 27 -10.04 8.50 -8.02
C ASN A 27 -10.88 7.90 -9.16
N LEU A 28 -10.48 8.13 -10.42
CA LEU A 28 -11.14 7.53 -11.59
C LEU A 28 -11.00 6.00 -11.55
N LEU A 29 -9.79 5.47 -11.34
CA LEU A 29 -9.54 4.03 -11.28
C LEU A 29 -10.28 3.36 -10.13
N PHE A 30 -10.38 3.98 -8.96
CA PHE A 30 -11.17 3.43 -7.84
C PHE A 30 -12.67 3.42 -8.12
N ASN A 31 -13.20 4.44 -8.81
CA ASN A 31 -14.59 4.43 -9.26
C ASN A 31 -14.85 3.30 -10.27
N GLU A 32 -13.94 3.08 -11.21
CA GLU A 32 -14.01 1.96 -12.15
C GLU A 32 -13.90 0.62 -11.41
N LEU A 33 -12.92 0.46 -10.51
CA LEU A 33 -12.70 -0.78 -9.74
C LEU A 33 -13.93 -1.17 -8.91
N LYS A 34 -14.63 -0.17 -8.36
CA LYS A 34 -15.83 -0.40 -7.55
C LYS A 34 -17.05 -0.78 -8.39
N SER A 35 -17.15 -0.31 -9.63
CA SER A 35 -18.27 -0.57 -10.53
C SER A 35 -18.07 -1.85 -11.37
N ASP A 36 -16.86 -2.29 -11.57
CA ASP A 36 -16.54 -3.44 -12.43
C ASP A 36 -16.56 -4.75 -11.63
N ILE A 37 -17.58 -5.57 -11.89
CA ILE A 37 -17.73 -6.91 -11.31
C ILE A 37 -17.03 -7.96 -12.19
N SER A 38 -16.39 -7.57 -13.30
CA SER A 38 -15.92 -8.48 -14.35
C SER A 38 -14.42 -8.45 -14.66
N THR A 39 -14.05 -8.93 -15.83
CA THR A 39 -12.72 -9.24 -16.35
C THR A 39 -11.68 -8.12 -16.38
N LYS A 40 -12.08 -6.86 -16.20
CA LYS A 40 -11.18 -5.68 -16.26
C LYS A 40 -10.58 -5.29 -14.92
N SER A 41 -11.08 -5.82 -13.82
CA SER A 41 -10.65 -5.43 -12.47
C SER A 41 -9.15 -5.65 -12.23
N SER A 42 -8.56 -6.69 -12.84
CA SER A 42 -7.11 -6.95 -12.75
C SER A 42 -6.27 -5.88 -13.48
N GLU A 43 -6.73 -5.40 -14.63
CA GLU A 43 -6.05 -4.32 -15.37
C GLU A 43 -6.13 -2.99 -14.61
N ILE A 44 -7.27 -2.72 -13.97
CA ILE A 44 -7.48 -1.53 -13.15
C ILE A 44 -6.58 -1.61 -11.90
N GLU A 45 -6.54 -2.78 -11.26
CA GLU A 45 -5.65 -3.05 -10.14
C GLU A 45 -4.19 -2.78 -10.50
N GLU A 46 -3.69 -3.28 -11.64
CA GLU A 46 -2.32 -3.05 -12.09
C GLU A 46 -2.01 -1.57 -12.31
N LYS A 47 -2.96 -0.80 -12.88
CA LYS A 47 -2.82 0.65 -13.04
C LYS A 47 -2.74 1.37 -11.69
N ILE A 48 -3.54 0.97 -10.70
CA ILE A 48 -3.49 1.52 -9.34
C ILE A 48 -2.13 1.22 -8.71
N TRP A 49 -1.65 -0.04 -8.77
CA TRP A 49 -0.33 -0.40 -8.27
C TRP A 49 0.80 0.38 -8.94
N THR A 50 0.71 0.60 -10.24
CA THR A 50 1.67 1.40 -10.99
C THR A 50 1.71 2.84 -10.49
N LEU A 51 0.55 3.47 -10.27
CA LEU A 51 0.47 4.83 -9.75
C LEU A 51 1.03 4.90 -8.31
N TRP A 52 0.69 3.99 -7.43
CA TRP A 52 1.21 3.96 -6.06
C TRP A 52 2.73 3.74 -6.02
N SER A 53 3.25 2.86 -6.89
CA SER A 53 4.68 2.53 -6.95
C SER A 53 5.52 3.58 -7.70
N THR A 54 4.90 4.58 -8.31
CA THR A 54 5.58 5.66 -9.03
C THR A 54 5.47 6.94 -8.22
N HIS A 55 6.62 7.47 -7.76
CA HIS A 55 6.63 8.73 -7.03
C HIS A 55 6.26 9.89 -7.96
N PRO A 56 5.27 10.75 -7.59
CA PRO A 56 4.67 11.72 -8.50
C PRO A 56 5.65 12.77 -9.05
N THR A 57 6.70 13.08 -8.31
CA THR A 57 7.61 14.20 -8.65
C THR A 57 9.10 13.84 -8.59
N ASN A 58 9.47 12.69 -8.01
CA ASN A 58 10.87 12.33 -7.79
C ASN A 58 11.19 10.92 -8.34
N LYS A 59 11.69 10.87 -9.57
CA LYS A 59 12.08 9.61 -10.21
C LYS A 59 13.15 8.83 -9.43
N ASN A 60 14.03 9.49 -8.69
CA ASN A 60 15.04 8.80 -7.89
C ASN A 60 14.40 7.99 -6.75
N LEU A 61 13.33 8.49 -6.12
CA LEU A 61 12.60 7.73 -5.11
C LEU A 61 11.94 6.50 -5.72
N THR A 62 11.36 6.59 -6.92
CA THR A 62 10.86 5.41 -7.65
C THR A 62 11.96 4.38 -7.88
N LEU A 63 13.13 4.80 -8.36
CA LEU A 63 14.28 3.90 -8.56
C LEU A 63 14.78 3.27 -7.25
N MET A 64 14.75 4.01 -6.15
CA MET A 64 15.09 3.45 -4.82
C MET A 64 14.05 2.43 -4.36
N LEU A 65 12.76 2.69 -4.56
CA LEU A 65 11.70 1.74 -4.24
C LEU A 65 11.87 0.44 -5.03
N ASP A 66 12.13 0.54 -6.34
CA ASP A 66 12.40 -0.61 -7.23
C ASP A 66 13.62 -1.40 -6.77
N LYS A 67 14.70 -0.69 -6.37
CA LYS A 67 15.90 -1.34 -5.80
C LYS A 67 15.54 -2.13 -4.53
N GLY A 68 14.74 -1.56 -3.63
CA GLY A 68 14.26 -2.24 -2.44
C GLY A 68 13.45 -3.48 -2.80
N THR A 69 12.55 -3.39 -3.77
CA THR A 69 11.73 -4.50 -4.26
C THR A 69 12.59 -5.63 -4.84
N LYS A 70 13.63 -5.31 -5.64
CA LYS A 70 14.59 -6.30 -6.13
C LYS A 70 15.36 -6.99 -5.01
N LEU A 71 15.70 -6.27 -3.93
CA LEU A 71 16.33 -6.86 -2.75
C LEU A 71 15.40 -7.86 -2.04
N VAL A 72 14.09 -7.57 -1.98
CA VAL A 72 13.09 -8.52 -1.46
C VAL A 72 13.03 -9.79 -2.31
N GLN A 73 12.96 -9.65 -3.64
CA GLN A 73 12.95 -10.78 -4.58
C GLN A 73 14.19 -11.67 -4.41
N ASN A 74 15.34 -11.05 -4.12
CA ASN A 74 16.61 -11.74 -3.86
C ASN A 74 16.79 -12.18 -2.40
N GLN A 75 15.73 -12.16 -1.58
CA GLN A 75 15.73 -12.54 -0.15
C GLN A 75 16.69 -11.71 0.72
N ASN A 76 17.16 -10.56 0.25
CA ASN A 76 18.00 -9.64 1.00
C ASN A 76 17.16 -8.69 1.88
N LEU A 77 16.33 -9.27 2.76
CA LEU A 77 15.26 -8.58 3.48
C LEU A 77 15.76 -7.43 4.36
N ASN A 78 16.88 -7.61 5.08
CA ASN A 78 17.45 -6.54 5.91
C ASN A 78 17.91 -5.33 5.08
N LYS A 79 18.52 -5.56 3.92
CA LYS A 79 18.92 -4.48 3.02
C LYS A 79 17.70 -3.78 2.40
N ALA A 80 16.64 -4.53 2.09
CA ALA A 80 15.39 -3.95 1.61
C ALA A 80 14.78 -3.00 2.66
N ILE A 81 14.72 -3.39 3.94
CA ILE A 81 14.27 -2.53 5.05
C ILE A 81 15.08 -1.24 5.12
N MET A 82 16.42 -1.33 4.98
CA MET A 82 17.27 -0.13 4.98
C MET A 82 16.91 0.81 3.82
N VAL A 83 16.76 0.28 2.61
CA VAL A 83 16.41 1.08 1.41
C VAL A 83 15.04 1.74 1.60
N PHE A 84 14.02 0.99 1.98
CA PHE A 84 12.67 1.56 2.20
C PHE A 84 12.67 2.57 3.34
N THR A 85 13.49 2.38 4.37
CA THR A 85 13.65 3.35 5.47
C THR A 85 14.25 4.67 4.96
N GLU A 86 15.23 4.63 4.07
CA GLU A 86 15.78 5.84 3.46
C GLU A 86 14.75 6.55 2.56
N VAL A 87 13.98 5.80 1.77
CA VAL A 87 12.87 6.39 0.98
C VAL A 87 11.87 7.11 1.89
N ILE A 88 11.45 6.47 2.98
CA ILE A 88 10.51 7.04 3.96
C ILE A 88 11.09 8.29 4.64
N LYS A 89 12.41 8.33 4.92
CA LYS A 89 13.05 9.53 5.50
C LYS A 89 13.03 10.72 4.53
N ILE A 90 13.20 10.46 3.22
CA ILE A 90 13.21 11.50 2.20
C ILE A 90 11.79 12.00 1.95
N ASP A 91 10.82 11.08 1.81
CA ASP A 91 9.41 11.42 1.69
C ASP A 91 8.53 10.53 2.58
N PRO A 92 8.22 10.98 3.80
CA PRO A 92 7.34 10.25 4.72
C PRO A 92 5.85 10.27 4.30
N SER A 93 5.49 11.05 3.29
CA SER A 93 4.11 11.12 2.77
C SER A 93 3.83 10.08 1.68
N TRP A 94 4.82 9.38 1.18
CA TRP A 94 4.64 8.36 0.14
C TRP A 94 4.21 7.01 0.75
N ALA A 95 2.91 6.73 0.70
CA ALA A 95 2.28 5.55 1.33
C ALA A 95 2.93 4.23 0.91
N GLU A 96 3.28 4.07 -0.39
CA GLU A 96 3.82 2.81 -0.91
C GLU A 96 5.19 2.46 -0.32
N ALA A 97 6.01 3.42 0.07
CA ALA A 97 7.28 3.15 0.74
C ALA A 97 7.07 2.46 2.11
N TRP A 98 6.07 2.91 2.87
CA TRP A 98 5.66 2.27 4.12
C TRP A 98 5.08 0.88 3.87
N ASN A 99 4.23 0.73 2.84
CA ASN A 99 3.64 -0.55 2.45
C ASN A 99 4.71 -1.60 2.10
N LYS A 100 5.71 -1.23 1.31
CA LYS A 100 6.84 -2.11 0.97
C LYS A 100 7.60 -2.53 2.22
N ARG A 101 7.89 -1.60 3.15
CA ARG A 101 8.60 -1.96 4.39
C ARG A 101 7.75 -2.82 5.31
N ALA A 102 6.45 -2.53 5.42
CA ALA A 102 5.50 -3.35 6.17
C ALA A 102 5.48 -4.81 5.69
N THR A 103 5.47 -5.01 4.38
CA THR A 103 5.53 -6.34 3.77
C THR A 103 6.80 -7.08 4.20
N VAL A 104 7.96 -6.41 4.18
CA VAL A 104 9.22 -7.05 4.60
C VAL A 104 9.23 -7.35 6.10
N TYR A 105 8.70 -6.47 6.95
CA TYR A 105 8.53 -6.75 8.37
C TYR A 105 7.64 -7.97 8.63
N TYR A 106 6.55 -8.11 7.86
CA TYR A 106 5.72 -9.31 7.92
C TYR A 106 6.51 -10.57 7.56
N MET A 107 7.28 -10.54 6.48
CA MET A 107 8.08 -11.69 5.99
C MET A 107 9.10 -12.17 7.01
N ILE A 108 9.68 -11.26 7.83
CA ILE A 108 10.65 -11.61 8.88
C ILE A 108 10.01 -11.84 10.27
N GLY A 109 8.67 -11.90 10.35
CA GLY A 109 7.94 -12.14 11.59
C GLY A 109 7.82 -10.95 12.55
N GLU A 110 8.25 -9.76 12.13
CA GLU A 110 8.16 -8.53 12.92
C GLU A 110 6.76 -7.89 12.80
N TYR A 111 5.73 -8.66 13.17
CA TYR A 111 4.32 -8.33 12.95
C TYR A 111 3.90 -6.98 13.56
N LYS A 112 4.43 -6.62 14.75
CA LYS A 112 4.13 -5.32 15.38
C LYS A 112 4.69 -4.15 14.58
N LYS A 113 5.89 -4.29 13.99
CA LYS A 113 6.47 -3.26 13.11
C LYS A 113 5.71 -3.17 11.80
N SER A 114 5.33 -4.33 11.22
CA SER A 114 4.48 -4.39 10.04
C SER A 114 3.16 -3.65 10.29
N GLN A 115 2.46 -3.93 11.39
CA GLN A 115 1.21 -3.25 11.74
C GLN A 115 1.38 -1.73 11.83
N LYS A 116 2.45 -1.26 12.49
CA LYS A 116 2.73 0.19 12.61
C LYS A 116 2.91 0.87 11.25
N ASP A 117 3.62 0.23 10.34
CA ASP A 117 3.82 0.76 8.99
C ASP A 117 2.50 0.72 8.19
N ILE A 118 1.71 -0.36 8.31
CA ILE A 118 0.36 -0.46 7.70
C ILE A 118 -0.55 0.66 8.20
N ASP A 119 -0.55 0.94 9.50
CA ASP A 119 -1.36 2.02 10.07
C ASP A 119 -0.99 3.35 9.41
N LYS A 120 0.31 3.58 9.16
CA LYS A 120 0.78 4.77 8.44
C LYS A 120 0.35 4.79 6.98
N VAL A 121 0.37 3.65 6.29
CA VAL A 121 -0.17 3.55 4.93
C VAL A 121 -1.63 3.97 4.88
N LEU A 122 -2.45 3.43 5.79
CA LEU A 122 -3.90 3.68 5.82
C LEU A 122 -4.26 5.11 6.31
N GLU A 123 -3.35 5.78 7.03
CA GLU A 123 -3.46 7.21 7.33
C GLU A 123 -3.23 8.07 6.07
N LEU A 124 -2.29 7.66 5.20
CA LEU A 124 -1.91 8.38 3.99
C LEU A 124 -2.80 8.06 2.79
N GLU A 125 -3.26 6.82 2.66
CA GLU A 125 -4.16 6.33 1.61
C GLU A 125 -5.11 5.28 2.22
N GLU A 126 -6.29 5.71 2.64
CA GLU A 126 -7.28 4.84 3.29
C GLU A 126 -7.83 3.73 2.38
N ARG A 127 -7.74 3.94 1.04
CA ARG A 127 -8.20 3.00 0.01
C ARG A 127 -7.13 1.97 -0.36
N HIS A 128 -6.01 1.93 0.34
CA HIS A 128 -4.90 1.03 0.00
C HIS A 128 -5.28 -0.43 0.31
N PHE A 129 -5.99 -1.09 -0.62
CA PHE A 129 -6.53 -2.45 -0.44
C PHE A 129 -5.43 -3.48 -0.15
N GLY A 130 -4.21 -3.31 -0.68
CA GLY A 130 -3.07 -4.16 -0.36
C GLY A 130 -2.61 -4.03 1.10
N ALA A 131 -2.61 -2.82 1.65
CA ALA A 131 -2.31 -2.59 3.07
C ALA A 131 -3.42 -3.17 3.97
N LEU A 132 -4.69 -3.04 3.58
CA LEU A 132 -5.81 -3.67 4.29
C LEU A 132 -5.70 -5.21 4.28
N ALA A 133 -5.33 -5.81 3.16
CA ALA A 133 -5.06 -7.24 3.09
C ALA A 133 -3.85 -7.64 3.96
N GLY A 134 -2.77 -6.86 3.93
CA GLY A 134 -1.61 -7.01 4.80
C GLY A 134 -1.97 -6.91 6.28
N GLN A 135 -2.85 -5.97 6.65
CA GLN A 135 -3.39 -5.85 8.01
C GLN A 135 -4.16 -7.12 8.42
N GLY A 136 -4.93 -7.69 7.50
CA GLY A 136 -5.59 -8.98 7.69
C GLY A 136 -4.58 -10.08 8.02
N LEU A 137 -3.52 -10.21 7.21
CA LEU A 137 -2.45 -11.20 7.43
C LEU A 137 -1.75 -11.02 8.78
N VAL A 138 -1.39 -9.78 9.14
CA VAL A 138 -0.77 -9.47 10.45
C VAL A 138 -1.69 -9.87 11.59
N ASN A 139 -2.99 -9.55 11.50
CA ASN A 139 -3.95 -9.89 12.54
C ASN A 139 -4.18 -11.41 12.69
N ILE A 140 -4.07 -12.19 11.61
CA ILE A 140 -4.07 -13.66 11.70
C ILE A 140 -2.87 -14.15 12.52
N GLN A 141 -1.66 -13.65 12.24
CA GLN A 141 -0.44 -14.04 12.97
C GLN A 141 -0.50 -13.65 14.45
N LEU A 142 -1.21 -12.57 14.77
CA LEU A 142 -1.46 -12.11 16.13
C LEU A 142 -2.69 -12.78 16.76
N LYS A 143 -3.34 -13.74 16.09
CA LYS A 143 -4.57 -14.43 16.50
C LYS A 143 -5.77 -13.50 16.75
N ASN A 144 -5.79 -12.33 16.13
CA ASN A 144 -6.88 -11.35 16.18
C ASN A 144 -7.83 -11.58 14.99
N TYR A 145 -8.51 -12.73 14.97
CA TYR A 145 -9.25 -13.21 13.80
C TYR A 145 -10.39 -12.28 13.37
N GLU A 146 -11.14 -11.72 14.32
CA GLU A 146 -12.21 -10.76 14.00
C GLU A 146 -11.68 -9.47 13.36
N LYS A 147 -10.50 -9.00 13.83
CA LYS A 147 -9.84 -7.83 13.21
C LYS A 147 -9.34 -8.17 11.81
N ALA A 148 -8.85 -9.39 11.59
CA ALA A 148 -8.42 -9.85 10.27
C ALA A 148 -9.60 -9.86 9.29
N ILE A 149 -10.75 -10.44 9.67
CA ILE A 149 -11.97 -10.44 8.86
C ILE A 149 -12.41 -9.00 8.56
N LYS A 150 -12.40 -8.10 9.55
CA LYS A 150 -12.76 -6.69 9.34
C LYS A 150 -11.85 -6.00 8.33
N SER A 151 -10.55 -6.28 8.36
CA SER A 151 -9.59 -5.70 7.41
C SER A 151 -9.84 -6.19 5.98
N TYR A 152 -10.08 -7.50 5.78
CA TYR A 152 -10.43 -8.04 4.47
C TYR A 152 -11.78 -7.55 3.95
N LYS A 153 -12.80 -7.39 4.81
CA LYS A 153 -14.09 -6.80 4.43
C LYS A 153 -13.90 -5.37 3.93
N LYS A 154 -13.11 -4.53 4.64
CA LYS A 154 -12.77 -3.18 4.17
C LYS A 154 -12.05 -3.20 2.82
N ALA A 155 -11.13 -4.15 2.58
CA ALA A 155 -10.48 -4.29 1.28
C ALA A 155 -11.51 -4.60 0.19
N LYS A 156 -12.50 -5.46 0.45
CA LYS A 156 -13.61 -5.75 -0.48
C LYS A 156 -14.56 -4.58 -0.71
N ASP A 157 -14.77 -3.72 0.28
CA ASP A 157 -15.58 -2.50 0.10
C ASP A 157 -14.95 -1.55 -0.93
N ILE A 158 -13.63 -1.58 -1.06
CA ILE A 158 -12.85 -0.79 -2.02
C ILE A 158 -12.72 -1.53 -3.35
N TYR A 159 -12.43 -2.83 -3.30
CA TYR A 159 -12.21 -3.71 -4.43
C TYR A 159 -13.15 -4.94 -4.33
N PRO A 160 -14.44 -4.83 -4.78
CA PRO A 160 -15.46 -5.87 -4.57
C PRO A 160 -15.09 -7.23 -5.16
N SER A 161 -14.40 -7.26 -6.30
CA SER A 161 -13.97 -8.50 -6.97
C SER A 161 -12.65 -9.08 -6.43
N MET A 162 -12.13 -8.61 -5.30
CA MET A 162 -10.90 -9.12 -4.67
C MET A 162 -11.10 -10.53 -4.11
N GLN A 163 -10.87 -11.55 -4.96
CA GLN A 163 -11.05 -12.96 -4.60
C GLN A 163 -10.20 -13.41 -3.42
N SER A 164 -8.96 -12.91 -3.33
CA SER A 164 -8.05 -13.26 -2.23
C SER A 164 -8.61 -12.88 -0.85
N ALA A 165 -9.29 -11.73 -0.74
CA ALA A 165 -9.92 -11.30 0.50
C ALA A 165 -11.09 -12.22 0.87
N GLU A 166 -11.91 -12.62 -0.09
CA GLU A 166 -13.03 -13.54 0.13
C GLU A 166 -12.57 -14.92 0.61
N ILE A 167 -11.57 -15.47 -0.05
CA ILE A 167 -10.95 -16.76 0.34
C ILE A 167 -10.41 -16.67 1.77
N MET A 168 -9.74 -15.56 2.13
CA MET A 168 -9.16 -15.39 3.46
C MET A 168 -10.23 -15.24 4.54
N ILE A 169 -11.30 -14.51 4.28
CA ILE A 169 -12.43 -14.40 5.23
C ILE A 169 -12.97 -15.78 5.54
N LYS A 170 -13.29 -16.59 4.51
CA LYS A 170 -13.82 -17.95 4.70
C LYS A 170 -12.86 -18.84 5.50
N LYS A 171 -11.57 -18.82 5.17
CA LYS A 171 -10.56 -19.61 5.93
C LYS A 171 -10.51 -19.20 7.41
N ILE A 172 -10.62 -17.91 7.73
CA ILE A 172 -10.58 -17.44 9.10
C ILE A 172 -11.86 -17.86 9.85
N GLU A 173 -13.02 -17.76 9.18
CA GLU A 173 -14.30 -18.20 9.77
C GLU A 173 -14.30 -19.70 10.08
N ASP A 174 -13.72 -20.52 9.20
CA ASP A 174 -13.55 -21.97 9.43
C ASP A 174 -12.60 -22.23 10.61
N LEU A 175 -11.46 -21.51 10.71
CA LEU A 175 -10.54 -21.59 11.85
C LEU A 175 -11.20 -21.24 13.19
N ILE A 176 -12.06 -20.23 13.22
CA ILE A 176 -12.79 -19.83 14.44
C ILE A 176 -13.74 -20.94 14.87
N LYS A 177 -14.47 -21.56 13.91
CA LYS A 177 -15.39 -22.67 14.21
C LYS A 177 -14.67 -23.88 14.78
N GLU A 178 -13.51 -24.25 14.23
CA GLU A 178 -12.71 -25.38 14.71
C GLU A 178 -12.21 -25.19 16.14
N GLN A 179 -11.98 -23.94 16.59
CA GLN A 179 -11.51 -23.63 17.94
C GLN A 179 -12.64 -23.57 18.99
N THR A 180 -13.88 -23.58 18.53
CA THR A 180 -15.07 -23.50 19.42
C THR A 180 -15.75 -24.86 19.67
N ILE A 181 -15.23 -25.93 19.07
CA ILE A 181 -15.63 -27.33 19.28
C ILE A 181 -14.67 -28.01 20.26
#